data_5ab753979228f52ebfe2f9cadca19ed6
#
_entry.id   5ab753979228f52ebfe2f9cadca19ed6
#
_cell.length_a   1.000
_cell.length_b   1.000
_cell.length_c   1.000
_cell.angle_alpha   90.00
_cell.angle_beta   90.00
_cell.angle_gamma   90.00
#
_symmetry.space_group_name_H-M   'P 1'
#
loop_
_entity.id
_entity.type
_entity.pdbx_description
1 polymer ?
#
loop_
_entity_poly.entity_id
_entity_poly.type
_entity_poly.pdbx_seq_one_letter_code
_entity_poly.pdbx_strand_id
1 'polypeptide(L)'
;MSSSNIKIVQKGWGYEKWICNTEEYCGKLLHIIKGKRCSWHYHTLKDETFYLQEGKLLVKYSDDDDRDQAKELIMERGDKFHVYRGLRHQMLALEDSDLFEFSTEHFDSDSNRNIKGD
;
A
#
# COMPACT_ATOMS: atom_id res chain seq x y z
N MET A 1 -10.74 28.67 -9.10
CA MET A 1 -11.27 27.39 -8.60
C MET A 1 -10.18 26.62 -7.88
N SER A 2 -10.46 26.16 -6.70
CA SER A 2 -9.51 25.33 -5.95
C SER A 2 -9.77 23.87 -6.22
N SER A 3 -8.73 23.11 -6.39
CA SER A 3 -8.81 21.66 -6.60
C SER A 3 -8.13 20.88 -5.49
N SER A 4 -7.78 21.53 -4.38
CA SER A 4 -6.91 20.92 -3.38
C SER A 4 -7.67 20.24 -2.25
N ASN A 5 -8.57 19.33 -2.58
CA ASN A 5 -9.24 18.48 -1.58
C ASN A 5 -8.47 17.20 -1.34
N ILE A 6 -7.16 17.35 -1.12
CA ILE A 6 -6.30 16.22 -0.82
C ILE A 6 -6.39 15.93 0.67
N LYS A 7 -6.69 14.67 0.99
CA LYS A 7 -6.78 14.20 2.37
C LYS A 7 -5.45 13.58 2.77
N ILE A 8 -4.93 13.98 3.94
CA ILE A 8 -3.73 13.38 4.53
C ILE A 8 -4.18 12.51 5.71
N VAL A 9 -3.78 11.25 5.70
CA VAL A 9 -4.06 10.30 6.79
C VAL A 9 -2.74 9.90 7.42
N GLN A 10 -2.54 10.30 8.68
CA GLN A 10 -1.31 9.94 9.41
C GLN A 10 -1.36 8.47 9.83
N LYS A 11 -0.21 7.80 9.70
CA LYS A 11 -0.01 6.41 10.10
C LYS A 11 1.23 6.32 10.97
N GLY A 12 1.34 5.28 11.79
CA GLY A 12 2.55 5.04 12.56
C GLY A 12 3.78 4.79 11.68
N TRP A 13 3.58 4.35 10.45
CA TRP A 13 4.67 4.09 9.50
C TRP A 13 4.97 5.27 8.56
N GLY A 14 4.20 6.36 8.61
CA GLY A 14 4.34 7.52 7.74
C GLY A 14 2.99 8.17 7.48
N TYR A 15 2.61 8.33 6.21
CA TYR A 15 1.31 8.92 5.89
C TYR A 15 0.80 8.45 4.52
N GLU A 16 -0.50 8.58 4.33
CA GLU A 16 -1.16 8.42 3.04
C GLU A 16 -1.67 9.79 2.59
N LYS A 17 -1.37 10.13 1.36
CA LYS A 17 -1.93 11.30 0.69
C LYS A 17 -2.98 10.79 -0.31
N TRP A 18 -4.25 11.04 -0.02
CA TRP A 18 -5.36 10.63 -0.88
C TRP A 18 -5.56 11.70 -1.95
N ILE A 19 -5.03 11.45 -3.13
CA ILE A 19 -5.11 12.39 -4.25
C ILE A 19 -6.52 12.38 -4.82
N CYS A 20 -7.11 11.20 -4.96
CA CYS A 20 -8.50 11.03 -5.37
C CYS A 20 -9.00 9.65 -4.94
N ASN A 21 -10.30 9.57 -4.69
CA ASN A 21 -10.97 8.29 -4.45
C ASN A 21 -12.40 8.44 -4.94
N THR A 22 -12.70 7.80 -6.07
CA THR A 22 -13.99 7.89 -6.74
C THR A 22 -14.59 6.50 -6.90
N GLU A 23 -15.81 6.42 -7.40
CA GLU A 23 -16.46 5.13 -7.70
C GLU A 23 -15.70 4.32 -8.74
N GLU A 24 -14.88 4.96 -9.57
CA GLU A 24 -14.21 4.30 -10.68
C GLU A 24 -12.73 4.06 -10.45
N TYR A 25 -12.06 4.92 -9.67
CA TYR A 25 -10.63 4.82 -9.45
C TYR A 25 -10.20 5.52 -8.17
N CYS A 26 -8.99 5.16 -7.72
CA CYS A 26 -8.35 5.77 -6.56
C CYS A 26 -6.88 6.00 -6.86
N GLY A 27 -6.36 7.13 -6.40
CA GLY A 27 -4.93 7.43 -6.48
C GLY A 27 -4.43 7.96 -5.15
N LYS A 28 -3.38 7.33 -4.61
CA LYS A 28 -2.76 7.74 -3.34
C LYS A 28 -1.26 7.77 -3.47
N LEU A 29 -0.63 8.61 -2.65
CA LEU A 29 0.80 8.53 -2.37
C LEU A 29 0.96 8.05 -0.93
N LEU A 30 1.72 6.98 -0.75
CA LEU A 30 2.09 6.47 0.56
C LEU A 30 3.56 6.80 0.82
N HIS A 31 3.81 7.53 1.92
CA HIS A 31 5.18 7.77 2.38
C HIS A 31 5.46 6.85 3.55
N ILE A 32 6.45 5.97 3.40
CA ILE A 32 6.80 4.96 4.40
C ILE A 32 8.20 5.24 4.91
N ILE A 33 8.31 5.46 6.22
CA ILE A 33 9.56 5.80 6.88
C ILE A 33 10.44 4.55 6.97
N LYS A 34 11.75 4.71 6.69
CA LYS A 34 12.74 3.64 6.80
C LYS A 34 12.58 2.87 8.11
N GLY A 35 12.55 1.56 8.02
CA GLY A 35 12.43 0.66 9.16
C GLY A 35 11.00 0.41 9.62
N LYS A 36 10.03 1.13 9.06
CA LYS A 36 8.62 0.97 9.41
C LYS A 36 7.91 0.06 8.42
N ARG A 37 6.80 -0.54 8.85
CA ARG A 37 6.03 -1.48 8.05
C ARG A 37 4.54 -1.18 8.11
N CYS A 38 3.86 -1.44 7.01
CA CYS A 38 2.41 -1.44 6.93
C CYS A 38 1.87 -2.75 7.54
N SER A 39 0.56 -2.82 7.73
CA SER A 39 -0.05 -4.06 8.21
C SER A 39 0.04 -5.19 7.17
N TRP A 40 -0.02 -6.42 7.64
CA TRP A 40 -0.27 -7.59 6.82
C TRP A 40 -1.77 -7.67 6.62
N HIS A 41 -2.24 -7.42 5.40
CA HIS A 41 -3.67 -7.30 5.11
C HIS A 41 -4.00 -7.68 3.68
N TYR A 42 -5.29 -7.77 3.39
CA TYR A 42 -5.80 -7.99 2.04
C TYR A 42 -7.09 -7.22 1.83
N HIS A 43 -7.42 -7.03 0.56
CA HIS A 43 -8.68 -6.39 0.13
C HIS A 43 -9.48 -7.38 -0.71
N THR A 44 -10.80 -7.43 -0.48
CA THR A 44 -11.69 -8.28 -1.28
C THR A 44 -12.29 -7.52 -2.44
N LEU A 45 -12.46 -6.20 -2.31
CA LEU A 45 -13.08 -5.36 -3.32
C LEU A 45 -12.05 -4.61 -4.18
N LYS A 46 -10.96 -4.18 -3.58
CA LYS A 46 -9.98 -3.33 -4.24
C LYS A 46 -8.93 -4.14 -4.99
N ASP A 47 -8.75 -3.77 -6.26
CA ASP A 47 -7.61 -4.20 -7.07
C ASP A 47 -6.67 -3.00 -7.18
N GLU A 48 -5.37 -3.21 -6.97
CA GLU A 48 -4.42 -2.09 -6.93
C GLU A 48 -3.10 -2.42 -7.57
N THR A 49 -2.44 -1.39 -8.09
CA THR A 49 -1.07 -1.47 -8.58
C THR A 49 -0.26 -0.42 -7.86
N PHE A 50 0.87 -0.85 -7.31
CA PHE A 50 1.83 0.05 -6.67
C PHE A 50 2.98 0.36 -7.60
N TYR A 51 3.43 1.60 -7.56
CA TYR A 51 4.61 2.06 -8.28
C TYR A 51 5.55 2.77 -7.31
N LEU A 52 6.79 2.31 -7.20
CA LEU A 52 7.76 2.90 -6.30
C LEU A 52 8.47 4.06 -6.98
N GLN A 53 8.16 5.28 -6.53
CA GLN A 53 8.74 6.51 -7.08
C GLN A 53 10.13 6.77 -6.51
N GLU A 54 10.31 6.56 -5.21
CA GLU A 54 11.58 6.73 -4.50
C GLU A 54 11.69 5.71 -3.39
N GLY A 55 12.91 5.29 -3.08
CA GLY A 55 13.18 4.43 -1.95
C GLY A 55 13.37 2.97 -2.31
N LYS A 56 13.10 2.10 -1.32
CA LYS A 56 13.30 0.66 -1.46
C LYS A 56 12.40 -0.05 -0.46
N LEU A 57 11.63 -1.02 -0.94
CA LEU A 57 10.67 -1.76 -0.13
C LEU A 57 10.91 -3.26 -0.19
N LEU A 58 10.79 -3.92 0.97
CA LEU A 58 10.62 -5.36 1.02
C LEU A 58 9.12 -5.65 1.03
N VAL A 59 8.64 -6.39 0.04
CA VAL A 59 7.23 -6.76 -0.07
C VAL A 59 7.08 -8.24 0.25
N LYS A 60 6.26 -8.55 1.25
CA LYS A 60 5.82 -9.91 1.54
C LYS A 60 4.43 -10.10 0.99
N TYR A 61 4.17 -11.24 0.37
CA TYR A 61 2.86 -11.49 -0.23
C TYR A 61 2.53 -12.99 -0.25
N SER A 62 1.23 -13.30 -0.15
CA SER A 62 0.74 -14.68 -0.17
C SER A 62 -0.74 -14.70 -0.57
N ASP A 63 -1.17 -15.81 -1.16
CA ASP A 63 -2.58 -16.04 -1.46
C ASP A 63 -3.38 -16.46 -0.22
N ASP A 64 -2.70 -16.82 0.86
CA ASP A 64 -3.34 -17.23 2.11
C ASP A 64 -2.73 -16.46 3.30
N ASP A 65 -3.23 -16.77 4.51
CA ASP A 65 -2.83 -16.07 5.72
C ASP A 65 -1.53 -16.55 6.35
N ASP A 66 -0.88 -17.55 5.77
CA ASP A 66 0.38 -18.08 6.31
C ASP A 66 1.54 -17.14 5.95
N ARG A 67 1.77 -16.13 6.78
CA ARG A 67 2.81 -15.14 6.59
C ARG A 67 4.21 -15.75 6.63
N ASP A 68 4.38 -16.86 7.36
CA ASP A 68 5.69 -17.52 7.47
C ASP A 68 6.08 -18.21 6.16
N GLN A 69 5.11 -18.56 5.34
CA GLN A 69 5.32 -19.15 4.01
C GLN A 69 5.19 -18.12 2.90
N ALA A 70 5.04 -16.85 3.23
CA ALA A 70 4.89 -15.77 2.25
C ALA A 70 6.13 -15.64 1.39
N LYS A 71 5.90 -15.29 0.13
CA LYS A 71 6.98 -14.93 -0.79
C LYS A 71 7.44 -13.51 -0.48
N GLU A 72 8.67 -13.20 -0.87
CA GLU A 72 9.25 -11.89 -0.69
C GLU A 72 9.87 -11.39 -1.98
N LEU A 73 9.78 -10.09 -2.20
CA LEU A 73 10.52 -9.43 -3.26
C LEU A 73 10.96 -8.05 -2.80
N ILE A 74 12.02 -7.55 -3.42
CA ILE A 74 12.50 -6.18 -3.21
C ILE A 74 12.00 -5.33 -4.36
N MET A 75 11.26 -4.25 -4.03
CA MET A 75 10.93 -3.21 -4.99
C MET A 75 11.98 -2.11 -4.93
N GLU A 76 12.51 -1.75 -6.07
CA GLU A 76 13.41 -0.62 -6.21
C GLU A 76 12.74 0.48 -7.02
N ARG A 77 13.29 1.68 -6.99
CA ARG A 77 12.73 2.83 -7.72
C ARG A 77 12.44 2.45 -9.17
N GLY A 78 11.24 2.72 -9.63
CA GLY A 78 10.79 2.39 -10.97
C GLY A 78 10.07 1.06 -11.09
N ASP A 79 10.03 0.26 -10.02
CA ASP A 79 9.32 -1.02 -10.03
C ASP A 79 7.85 -0.84 -9.75
N LYS A 80 7.04 -1.76 -10.28
CA LYS A 80 5.62 -1.85 -9.97
C LYS A 80 5.27 -3.23 -9.43
N PHE A 81 4.19 -3.29 -8.65
CA PHE A 81 3.70 -4.54 -8.08
C PHE A 81 2.17 -4.54 -8.11
N HIS A 82 1.59 -5.55 -8.75
CA HIS A 82 0.13 -5.69 -8.80
C HIS A 82 -0.37 -6.49 -7.60
N VAL A 83 -1.29 -5.90 -6.84
CA VAL A 83 -1.97 -6.53 -5.72
C VAL A 83 -3.40 -6.81 -6.15
N TYR A 84 -3.64 -8.03 -6.63
CA TYR A 84 -4.98 -8.44 -7.03
C TYR A 84 -5.86 -8.68 -5.80
N ARG A 85 -7.17 -8.77 -6.01
CA ARG A 85 -8.14 -8.99 -4.93
C ARG A 85 -7.80 -10.27 -4.18
N GLY A 86 -7.75 -10.16 -2.85
CA GLY A 86 -7.45 -11.27 -1.96
C GLY A 86 -5.97 -11.50 -1.68
N LEU A 87 -5.06 -10.90 -2.45
CA LEU A 87 -3.63 -11.09 -2.19
C LEU A 87 -3.25 -10.43 -0.85
N ARG A 88 -2.76 -11.25 0.09
CA ARG A 88 -2.21 -10.75 1.35
C ARG A 88 -0.87 -10.13 1.07
N HIS A 89 -0.62 -8.96 1.66
CA HIS A 89 0.63 -8.25 1.42
C HIS A 89 1.01 -7.39 2.61
N GLN A 90 2.31 -7.15 2.74
CA GLN A 90 2.89 -6.26 3.74
C GLN A 90 4.15 -5.63 3.15
N MET A 91 4.34 -4.35 3.41
CA MET A 91 5.51 -3.61 2.95
C MET A 91 6.33 -3.14 4.13
N LEU A 92 7.65 -3.36 4.06
CA LEU A 92 8.63 -2.84 5.00
C LEU A 92 9.55 -1.90 4.24
N ALA A 93 9.69 -0.67 4.71
CA ALA A 93 10.58 0.29 4.06
C ALA A 93 12.04 0.01 4.47
N LEU A 94 12.85 -0.31 3.49
CA LEU A 94 14.31 -0.46 3.68
C LEU A 94 15.01 0.89 3.59
N GLU A 95 14.37 1.86 2.96
CA GLU A 95 14.74 3.28 2.89
C GLU A 95 13.46 4.08 2.96
N ASP A 96 13.55 5.39 3.24
CA ASP A 96 12.38 6.26 3.14
C ASP A 96 11.81 6.14 1.73
N SER A 97 10.54 5.84 1.62
CA SER A 97 9.93 5.45 0.34
C SER A 97 8.67 6.24 0.02
N ASP A 98 8.52 6.60 -1.25
CA ASP A 98 7.31 7.19 -1.79
C ASP A 98 6.72 6.22 -2.80
N LEU A 99 5.53 5.71 -2.47
CA LEU A 99 4.85 4.67 -3.22
C LEU A 99 3.52 5.20 -3.72
N PHE A 100 3.30 5.15 -5.04
CA PHE A 100 1.99 5.48 -5.59
C PHE A 100 1.10 4.24 -5.63
N GLU A 101 -0.14 4.43 -5.21
CA GLU A 101 -1.21 3.44 -5.36
C GLU A 101 -2.16 3.91 -6.44
N PHE A 102 -2.38 3.07 -7.44
CA PHE A 102 -3.41 3.23 -8.45
C PHE A 102 -4.39 2.08 -8.29
N SER A 103 -5.63 2.38 -7.97
CA SER A 103 -6.55 1.31 -7.60
C SER A 103 -7.99 1.61 -7.99
N THR A 104 -8.84 0.60 -7.82
CA THR A 104 -10.28 0.79 -7.78
C THR A 104 -10.65 1.54 -6.50
N GLU A 105 -11.91 1.88 -6.32
CA GLU A 105 -12.36 2.64 -5.16
C GLU A 105 -11.91 2.03 -3.84
N HIS A 106 -11.42 2.87 -2.94
CA HIS A 106 -10.99 2.46 -1.61
C HIS A 106 -12.16 2.57 -0.62
N PHE A 107 -12.35 1.51 0.16
CA PHE A 107 -13.27 1.48 1.31
C PHE A 107 -12.48 1.03 2.53
N ASP A 108 -12.52 1.81 3.63
CA ASP A 108 -11.82 1.44 4.87
C ASP A 108 -12.28 0.09 5.40
N SER A 109 -13.56 -0.24 5.21
CA SER A 109 -14.13 -1.52 5.62
C SER A 109 -13.57 -2.73 4.86
N ASP A 110 -12.89 -2.48 3.72
CA ASP A 110 -12.30 -3.52 2.88
C ASP A 110 -10.86 -3.88 3.27
N SER A 111 -10.32 -3.26 4.30
CA SER A 111 -8.98 -3.56 4.80
C SER A 111 -9.05 -4.66 5.86
N ASN A 112 -8.75 -5.88 5.47
CA ASN A 112 -8.79 -7.05 6.34
C ASN A 112 -7.39 -7.28 6.92
N ARG A 113 -7.15 -6.71 8.12
CA ARG A 113 -5.83 -6.72 8.75
C ARG A 113 -5.69 -7.92 9.66
N ASN A 114 -4.75 -8.82 9.32
CA ASN A 114 -4.46 -9.99 10.12
C ASN A 114 -3.30 -9.73 11.10
N ILE A 115 -2.35 -8.87 10.72
CA ILE A 115 -1.24 -8.46 11.58
C ILE A 115 -1.12 -6.95 11.46
N LYS A 116 -1.16 -6.27 12.60
CA LYS A 116 -1.07 -4.82 12.66
C LYS A 116 0.32 -4.34 12.22
N GLY A 117 0.36 -3.22 11.49
CA GLY A 117 1.60 -2.52 11.15
C GLY A 117 2.05 -1.55 12.26
N ASP A 118 3.05 -0.78 11.94
CA ASP A 118 3.60 0.25 12.82
C ASP A 118 2.72 1.48 12.96
#